data_4b1a6925eb078ca18c484a1706c0845f
#
_entry.id   4b1a6925eb078ca18c484a1706c0845f
#
_cell.length_a   1.000
_cell.length_b   1.000
_cell.length_c   1.000
_cell.angle_alpha   90.00
_cell.angle_beta   90.00
_cell.angle_gamma   90.00
#
_symmetry.space_group_name_H-M   'P 1'
#
loop_
_entity.id
_entity.type
_entity.pdbx_description
1 polymer ?
#
loop_
_entity_poly.entity_id
_entity_poly.type
_entity_poly.pdbx_seq_one_letter_code
_entity_poly.pdbx_strand_id
1 'polypeptide(L)'
;GGQKQRVAIAGVLALNPSVIILDEATTMLDPNAKASLLKLVHEVKENNDVTIISITHDLDEVIEADNVIVMNNGTVFKQGSPQEIFKYTDELTAIGLDLPFSMKINQRLGFDSSFVTYEGLVKKL
;
A
#
# COMPACT_ATOMS: atom_id res chain seq x y z
N GLY A 1 6.74 13.18 14.43
CA GLY A 1 5.95 12.96 13.21
C GLY A 1 4.67 12.18 13.44
N GLY A 2 4.71 10.91 13.82
CA GLY A 2 3.53 10.02 13.86
C GLY A 2 2.37 10.45 14.78
N GLN A 3 2.64 11.15 15.88
CA GLN A 3 1.58 11.66 16.74
C GLN A 3 0.74 12.75 16.05
N LYS A 4 1.35 13.63 15.25
CA LYS A 4 0.63 14.66 14.50
C LYS A 4 -0.31 14.05 13.46
N GLN A 5 0.14 13.01 12.74
CA GLN A 5 -0.71 12.31 11.78
C GLN A 5 -1.88 11.58 12.44
N ARG A 6 -1.67 10.95 13.60
CA ARG A 6 -2.77 10.33 14.37
C ARG A 6 -3.81 11.35 14.80
N VAL A 7 -3.40 12.53 15.27
CA VAL A 7 -4.30 13.61 15.63
C VAL A 7 -5.07 14.12 14.40
N ALA A 8 -4.38 14.27 13.26
CA ALA A 8 -5.03 14.69 12.02
C ALA A 8 -6.09 13.68 11.56
N ILE A 9 -5.78 12.38 11.57
CA ILE A 9 -6.74 11.32 11.21
C ILE A 9 -7.92 11.30 12.19
N ALA A 10 -7.67 11.43 13.50
CA ALA A 10 -8.75 11.50 14.49
C ALA A 10 -9.67 12.71 14.24
N GLY A 11 -9.09 13.85 13.88
CA GLY A 11 -9.85 15.05 13.51
C GLY A 11 -10.73 14.84 12.26
N VAL A 12 -10.20 14.17 11.25
CA VAL A 12 -10.96 13.84 10.03
C VAL A 12 -12.07 12.84 10.34
N LEU A 13 -11.80 11.81 11.14
CA LEU A 13 -12.81 10.81 11.54
C LEU A 13 -13.95 11.41 12.35
N ALA A 14 -13.69 12.43 13.16
CA ALA A 14 -14.72 13.15 13.91
C ALA A 14 -15.78 13.81 13.00
N LEU A 15 -15.46 14.04 11.72
CA LEU A 15 -16.38 14.55 10.72
C LEU A 15 -17.27 13.46 10.11
N ASN A 16 -17.07 12.21 10.48
CA ASN A 16 -17.78 11.02 9.95
C ASN A 16 -17.81 10.99 8.40
N PRO A 17 -16.63 11.06 7.73
CA PRO A 17 -16.54 11.09 6.28
C PRO A 17 -16.86 9.73 5.67
N SER A 18 -17.40 9.70 4.46
CA SER A 18 -17.52 8.48 3.65
C SER A 18 -16.25 8.14 2.86
N VAL A 19 -15.36 9.11 2.65
CA VAL A 19 -14.08 8.95 1.94
C VAL A 19 -12.98 9.69 2.66
N ILE A 20 -11.84 9.04 2.85
CA ILE A 20 -10.59 9.63 3.36
C ILE A 20 -9.52 9.52 2.30
N ILE A 21 -8.81 10.60 2.01
CA ILE A 21 -7.67 10.61 1.10
C ILE A 21 -6.40 10.80 1.93
N LEU A 22 -5.45 9.88 1.77
CA LEU A 22 -4.12 9.92 2.37
C LEU A 22 -3.10 10.19 1.26
N ASP A 23 -2.57 11.39 1.21
CA ASP A 23 -1.59 11.79 0.21
C ASP A 23 -0.18 11.69 0.82
N GLU A 24 0.56 10.66 0.42
CA GLU A 24 1.91 10.32 0.91
C GLU A 24 2.06 10.37 2.44
N ALA A 25 1.04 9.92 3.18
CA ALA A 25 0.94 10.10 4.62
C ALA A 25 2.06 9.42 5.42
N THR A 26 2.76 8.44 4.84
CA THR A 26 3.82 7.65 5.49
C THR A 26 5.24 8.07 5.10
N THR A 27 5.42 8.88 4.04
CA THR A 27 6.72 9.17 3.42
C THR A 27 7.75 9.77 4.38
N MET A 28 7.31 10.55 5.37
CA MET A 28 8.20 11.23 6.34
C MET A 28 8.21 10.55 7.72
N LEU A 29 7.71 9.32 7.81
CA LEU A 29 7.63 8.58 9.07
C LEU A 29 8.80 7.60 9.23
N ASP A 30 9.27 7.45 10.46
CA ASP A 30 10.11 6.31 10.81
C ASP A 30 9.32 4.98 10.72
N PRO A 31 9.99 3.81 10.61
CA PRO A 31 9.32 2.54 10.40
C PRO A 31 8.26 2.19 11.45
N ASN A 32 8.49 2.55 12.72
CA ASN A 32 7.53 2.27 13.79
C ASN A 32 6.29 3.15 13.70
N ALA A 33 6.49 4.44 13.39
CA ALA A 33 5.39 5.38 13.18
C ALA A 33 4.57 5.00 11.94
N LYS A 34 5.23 4.56 10.84
CA LYS A 34 4.58 4.05 9.64
C LYS A 34 3.70 2.83 9.97
N ALA A 35 4.26 1.80 10.60
CA ALA A 35 3.50 0.60 10.96
C ALA A 35 2.29 0.94 11.85
N SER A 36 2.46 1.86 12.80
CA SER A 36 1.38 2.30 13.67
C SER A 36 0.28 3.07 12.93
N LEU A 37 0.65 3.86 11.91
CA LEU A 37 -0.32 4.59 11.07
C LEU A 37 -1.10 3.63 10.19
N LEU A 38 -0.43 2.69 9.52
CA LEU A 38 -1.08 1.69 8.67
C LEU A 38 -2.05 0.81 9.47
N LYS A 39 -1.67 0.41 10.68
CA LYS A 39 -2.57 -0.30 11.59
C LYS A 39 -3.82 0.52 11.92
N LEU A 40 -3.67 1.81 12.23
CA LEU A 40 -4.79 2.71 12.48
C LEU A 40 -5.69 2.83 11.25
N VAL A 41 -5.13 2.98 10.06
CA VAL A 41 -5.87 3.06 8.78
C VAL A 41 -6.69 1.78 8.58
N HIS A 42 -6.11 0.62 8.85
CA HIS A 42 -6.79 -0.66 8.75
C HIS A 42 -7.95 -0.78 9.77
N GLU A 43 -7.71 -0.43 11.03
CA GLU A 43 -8.74 -0.41 12.08
C GLU A 43 -9.90 0.55 11.73
N VAL A 44 -9.59 1.71 11.15
CA VAL A 44 -10.59 2.67 10.69
C VAL A 44 -11.45 2.09 9.58
N LYS A 45 -10.83 1.45 8.59
CA LYS A 45 -11.51 0.79 7.47
C LYS A 45 -12.46 -0.31 7.97
N GLU A 46 -12.00 -1.16 8.90
CA GLU A 46 -12.80 -2.27 9.41
C GLU A 46 -13.98 -1.84 10.30
N ASN A 47 -13.81 -0.77 11.08
CA ASN A 47 -14.80 -0.34 12.08
C ASN A 47 -15.75 0.76 11.57
N ASN A 48 -15.52 1.31 10.39
CA ASN A 48 -16.32 2.39 9.83
C ASN A 48 -16.63 2.09 8.35
N ASP A 49 -17.80 2.50 7.91
CA ASP A 49 -18.17 2.44 6.49
C ASP A 49 -17.51 3.60 5.71
N VAL A 50 -16.19 3.50 5.58
CA VAL A 50 -15.35 4.53 4.96
C VAL A 50 -14.48 3.94 3.85
N THR A 51 -14.42 4.64 2.72
CA THR A 51 -13.46 4.35 1.65
C THR A 51 -12.17 5.11 1.90
N ILE A 52 -11.03 4.40 1.86
CA ILE A 52 -9.71 5.03 2.01
C ILE A 52 -9.00 5.00 0.66
N ILE A 53 -8.59 6.17 0.18
CA ILE A 53 -7.77 6.35 -1.01
C ILE A 53 -6.38 6.74 -0.56
N SER A 54 -5.39 5.86 -0.73
CA SER A 54 -4.00 6.14 -0.42
C SER A 54 -3.22 6.45 -1.70
N ILE A 55 -2.60 7.63 -1.75
CA ILE A 55 -1.67 8.01 -2.81
C ILE A 55 -0.27 7.75 -2.24
N THR A 56 0.44 6.79 -2.81
CA THR A 56 1.75 6.36 -2.33
C THR A 56 2.62 5.84 -3.46
N HIS A 57 3.93 5.97 -3.30
CA HIS A 57 4.92 5.26 -4.10
C HIS A 57 5.54 4.07 -3.35
N ASP A 58 5.08 3.80 -2.14
CA ASP A 58 5.56 2.69 -1.32
C ASP A 58 4.79 1.41 -1.66
N LEU A 59 5.47 0.49 -2.33
CA LEU A 59 4.88 -0.74 -2.83
C LEU A 59 4.49 -1.72 -1.73
N ASP A 60 5.09 -1.61 -0.53
CA ASP A 60 4.70 -2.43 0.61
C ASP A 60 3.34 -2.01 1.18
N GLU A 61 2.94 -0.74 1.00
CA GLU A 61 1.57 -0.29 1.28
C GLU A 61 0.57 -0.78 0.23
N VAL A 62 0.99 -0.79 -1.05
CA VAL A 62 0.14 -1.20 -2.17
C VAL A 62 -0.29 -2.67 -2.04
N ILE A 63 0.54 -3.55 -1.46
CA ILE A 63 0.22 -4.97 -1.28
C ILE A 63 -1.02 -5.19 -0.40
N GLU A 64 -1.27 -4.30 0.54
CA GLU A 64 -2.35 -4.39 1.52
C GLU A 64 -3.67 -3.74 1.03
N ALA A 65 -3.67 -3.17 -0.18
CA ALA A 65 -4.85 -2.55 -0.75
C ALA A 65 -5.85 -3.57 -1.31
N ASP A 66 -7.13 -3.23 -1.35
CA ASP A 66 -8.16 -4.05 -2.03
C ASP A 66 -8.09 -3.86 -3.56
N ASN A 67 -7.81 -2.64 -3.99
CA ASN A 67 -7.73 -2.27 -5.40
C ASN A 67 -6.61 -1.24 -5.61
N VAL A 68 -5.88 -1.39 -6.69
CA VAL A 68 -4.75 -0.55 -7.07
C VAL A 68 -5.04 0.14 -8.38
N ILE A 69 -4.76 1.43 -8.45
CA ILE A 69 -4.78 2.22 -9.67
C ILE A 69 -3.35 2.70 -9.93
N VAL A 70 -2.73 2.19 -10.99
CA VAL A 70 -1.42 2.63 -11.44
C VAL A 70 -1.58 3.80 -12.39
N MET A 71 -0.99 4.95 -12.02
CA MET A 71 -0.98 6.16 -12.85
C MET A 71 0.34 6.29 -13.59
N ASN A 72 0.30 6.65 -14.87
CA ASN A 72 1.47 7.01 -15.66
C ASN A 72 1.15 8.17 -16.60
N ASN A 73 1.97 9.21 -16.59
CA ASN A 73 1.81 10.40 -17.43
C ASN A 73 0.39 11.00 -17.41
N GLY A 74 -0.23 11.06 -16.23
CA GLY A 74 -1.56 11.66 -16.04
C GLY A 74 -2.74 10.77 -16.48
N THR A 75 -2.48 9.52 -16.85
CA THR A 75 -3.51 8.55 -17.26
C THR A 75 -3.48 7.30 -16.40
N VAL A 76 -4.60 6.59 -16.31
CA VAL A 76 -4.65 5.26 -15.70
C VAL A 76 -3.94 4.28 -16.62
N PHE A 77 -2.84 3.72 -16.14
CA PHE A 77 -2.06 2.71 -16.86
C PHE A 77 -2.64 1.30 -16.66
N LYS A 78 -2.90 0.93 -15.41
CA LYS A 78 -3.53 -0.34 -15.03
C LYS A 78 -4.38 -0.14 -13.77
N GLN A 79 -5.37 -1.02 -13.61
CA GLN A 79 -6.20 -1.09 -12.41
C GLN A 79 -6.57 -2.54 -12.12
N GLY A 80 -6.60 -2.91 -10.83
CA GLY A 80 -6.97 -4.25 -10.38
C GLY A 80 -6.52 -4.52 -8.96
N SER A 81 -6.67 -5.76 -8.50
CA SER A 81 -6.10 -6.20 -7.23
C SER A 81 -4.57 -6.14 -7.25
N PRO A 82 -3.90 -6.05 -6.08
CA PRO A 82 -2.44 -6.13 -6.03
C PRO A 82 -1.89 -7.37 -6.77
N GLN A 83 -2.54 -8.54 -6.61
CA GLN A 83 -2.15 -9.78 -7.28
C GLN A 83 -2.20 -9.68 -8.80
N GLU A 84 -3.19 -8.94 -9.34
CA GLU A 84 -3.31 -8.73 -10.80
C GLU A 84 -2.26 -7.73 -11.29
N ILE A 85 -2.06 -6.62 -10.56
CA ILE A 85 -1.11 -5.58 -10.94
C ILE A 85 0.31 -6.12 -10.96
N PHE A 86 0.73 -6.83 -9.91
CA PHE A 86 2.10 -7.34 -9.82
C PHE A 86 2.40 -8.57 -10.71
N LYS A 87 1.45 -9.06 -11.51
CA LYS A 87 1.74 -9.96 -12.64
C LYS A 87 2.47 -9.27 -13.81
N TYR A 88 2.32 -7.96 -13.93
CA TYR A 88 2.87 -7.14 -15.02
C TYR A 88 4.22 -6.53 -14.65
N THR A 89 5.13 -7.32 -14.05
CA THR A 89 6.41 -6.86 -13.50
C THR A 89 7.26 -6.10 -14.52
N ASP A 90 7.37 -6.62 -15.74
CA ASP A 90 8.18 -6.00 -16.80
C ASP A 90 7.60 -4.65 -17.25
N GLU A 91 6.28 -4.58 -17.39
CA GLU A 91 5.59 -3.35 -17.77
C GLU A 91 5.67 -2.28 -16.66
N LEU A 92 5.54 -2.67 -15.39
CA LEU A 92 5.69 -1.77 -14.26
C LEU A 92 7.12 -1.22 -14.17
N THR A 93 8.11 -2.10 -14.35
CA THR A 93 9.53 -1.70 -14.38
C THR A 93 9.83 -0.75 -15.54
N ALA A 94 9.23 -0.97 -16.71
CA ALA A 94 9.40 -0.11 -17.88
C ALA A 94 8.89 1.33 -17.66
N ILE A 95 7.91 1.53 -16.78
CA ILE A 95 7.41 2.86 -16.40
C ILE A 95 8.08 3.42 -15.14
N GLY A 96 9.15 2.77 -14.64
CA GLY A 96 9.94 3.21 -13.49
C GLY A 96 9.41 2.79 -12.12
N LEU A 97 8.42 1.91 -12.07
CA LEU A 97 7.99 1.28 -10.82
C LEU A 97 8.81 0.02 -10.53
N ASP A 98 9.05 -0.22 -9.26
CA ASP A 98 9.80 -1.37 -8.78
C ASP A 98 8.86 -2.49 -8.29
N LEU A 99 9.40 -3.56 -7.74
CA LEU A 99 8.66 -4.63 -7.10
C LEU A 99 8.67 -4.48 -5.58
N PRO A 100 7.61 -4.91 -4.88
CA PRO A 100 7.62 -5.03 -3.42
C PRO A 100 8.81 -5.86 -2.95
N PHE A 101 9.35 -5.51 -1.78
CA PHE A 101 10.54 -6.17 -1.22
C PHE A 101 10.33 -7.68 -1.05
N SER A 102 9.15 -8.11 -0.58
CA SER A 102 8.78 -9.51 -0.44
C SER A 102 8.86 -10.28 -1.76
N MET A 103 8.42 -9.68 -2.86
CA MET A 103 8.49 -10.29 -4.19
C MET A 103 9.93 -10.37 -4.73
N LYS A 104 10.75 -9.35 -4.50
CA LYS A 104 12.17 -9.38 -4.87
C LYS A 104 12.93 -10.50 -4.16
N ILE A 105 12.70 -10.68 -2.86
CA ILE A 105 13.30 -11.76 -2.10
C ILE A 105 12.81 -13.12 -2.57
N ASN A 106 11.50 -13.27 -2.80
CA ASN A 106 10.92 -14.52 -3.31
C ASN A 106 11.57 -14.97 -4.62
N GLN A 107 11.77 -14.04 -5.56
CA GLN A 107 12.46 -14.30 -6.83
C GLN A 107 13.94 -14.68 -6.62
N ARG A 108 14.67 -13.98 -5.73
CA ARG A 108 16.09 -14.26 -5.45
C ARG A 108 16.33 -15.62 -4.78
N LEU A 109 15.36 -16.10 -4.00
CA LEU A 109 15.41 -17.41 -3.38
C LEU A 109 15.03 -18.55 -4.35
N GLY A 110 14.68 -18.22 -5.60
CA GLY A 110 14.29 -19.21 -6.60
C GLY A 110 12.91 -19.82 -6.39
N PHE A 111 12.09 -19.20 -5.55
CA PHE A 111 10.67 -19.53 -5.49
C PHE A 111 9.96 -19.01 -6.75
N ASP A 112 8.77 -19.51 -7.01
CA ASP A 112 7.98 -19.06 -8.15
C ASP A 112 7.77 -17.53 -8.11
N SER A 113 7.59 -16.90 -9.28
CA SER A 113 7.36 -15.47 -9.41
C SER A 113 5.94 -15.03 -8.99
N SER A 114 5.25 -15.85 -8.18
CA SER A 114 3.92 -15.54 -7.70
C SER A 114 3.93 -14.36 -6.74
N PHE A 115 2.81 -13.63 -6.73
CA PHE A 115 2.57 -12.59 -5.74
C PHE A 115 2.70 -13.16 -4.32
N VAL A 116 3.47 -12.50 -3.49
CA VAL A 116 3.69 -12.89 -2.10
C VAL A 116 3.76 -11.65 -1.20
N THR A 117 2.99 -11.68 -0.13
CA THR A 117 3.10 -10.70 0.96
C THR A 117 4.31 -11.03 1.84
N TYR A 118 4.72 -10.09 2.70
CA TYR A 118 5.80 -10.33 3.64
C TYR A 118 5.53 -11.54 4.55
N GLU A 119 4.32 -11.64 5.10
CA GLU A 119 3.91 -12.79 5.93
C GLU A 119 3.91 -14.11 5.13
N GLY A 120 3.45 -14.06 3.88
CA GLY A 120 3.47 -15.21 2.98
C GLY A 120 4.88 -15.67 2.67
N LEU A 121 5.83 -14.75 2.51
CA LEU A 121 7.25 -15.07 2.33
C LEU A 121 7.85 -15.74 3.57
N VAL A 122 7.60 -15.18 4.75
CA VAL A 122 8.10 -15.75 6.02
C VAL A 122 7.61 -17.19 6.24
N LYS A 123 6.38 -17.49 5.83
CA LYS A 123 5.83 -18.88 5.91
C LYS A 123 6.47 -19.86 4.93
N LYS A 124 7.13 -19.37 3.88
CA LYS A 124 7.86 -20.22 2.90
C LYS A 124 9.31 -20.50 3.32
N LEU A 125 9.85 -19.72 4.24
CA LEU A 125 11.21 -19.87 4.79
C LEU A 125 11.25 -20.89 5.92
#